data_1adaf10fe83802454f20d80ad72966f5
#
_entry.id   1adaf10fe83802454f20d80ad72966f5
#
_cell.length_a   1.000
_cell.length_b   1.000
_cell.length_c   1.000
_cell.angle_alpha   90.00
_cell.angle_beta   90.00
_cell.angle_gamma   90.00
#
_symmetry.space_group_name_H-M   'P 1'
#
loop_
_entity.id
_entity.type
_entity.pdbx_description
1 polymer ?
#
loop_
_entity_poly.entity_id
_entity_poly.type
_entity_poly.pdbx_seq_one_letter_code
_entity_poly.pdbx_strand_id
1 'polypeptide(L)'
;MASSNEIDDPTREYPEVDEQVATRPDAAVDDPAPDAEVKPGLGGFARVVIFTGVVFALIVGMCLGLRAINVLPSFDNPFSDKTTDRSQPVLLQSMRDLSRYVAADGTFQVIVDLQENKENIPDFLVNKRTLFVGSGTVEEYVDFGSLSEGALKVNNADKSVEVELPAPQQGQAALDMERSYVVSEERGLLNRIGDAFSKDPNQQQRVYQLAQQRITEAAKGSGLDQRARDNTEKMLSGLLTSLGYTSVKVTYASP
;
A
#
# COMPACT_ATOMS: atom_id res chain seq x y z
N MET A 1 -39.59 40.94 -23.38
CA MET A 1 -38.44 41.73 -23.78
C MET A 1 -37.24 40.87 -23.52
N ALA A 2 -36.83 40.01 -24.42
CA ALA A 2 -35.97 40.22 -25.59
C ALA A 2 -34.58 40.72 -25.19
N SER A 3 -33.60 39.86 -25.24
CA SER A 3 -32.45 39.99 -26.14
C SER A 3 -31.55 38.80 -26.07
N SER A 4 -31.47 38.13 -27.20
CA SER A 4 -30.47 37.17 -27.62
C SER A 4 -29.08 37.81 -27.66
N ASN A 5 -28.04 37.08 -27.35
CA ASN A 5 -26.72 37.34 -27.89
C ASN A 5 -26.11 36.03 -28.37
N GLU A 6 -26.19 35.94 -29.66
CA GLU A 6 -25.52 35.04 -30.61
C GLU A 6 -24.05 35.45 -30.70
N ILE A 7 -23.12 34.53 -30.52
CA ILE A 7 -21.70 34.76 -30.76
C ILE A 7 -21.29 33.91 -31.94
N ASP A 8 -20.94 34.61 -32.99
CA ASP A 8 -20.34 34.24 -34.25
C ASP A 8 -19.21 33.21 -34.16
N ASP A 9 -19.31 32.24 -35.05
CA ASP A 9 -18.28 31.29 -35.42
C ASP A 9 -17.53 31.79 -36.69
N PRO A 10 -16.22 32.02 -36.69
CA PRO A 10 -15.52 32.42 -37.91
C PRO A 10 -15.16 31.19 -38.77
N THR A 11 -15.86 31.13 -39.87
CA THR A 11 -15.66 30.29 -41.06
C THR A 11 -14.22 30.42 -41.57
N ARG A 12 -13.51 29.30 -41.66
CA ARG A 12 -12.23 29.17 -42.40
C ARG A 12 -12.53 29.04 -43.90
N GLU A 13 -12.17 30.07 -44.66
CA GLU A 13 -12.06 30.05 -46.11
C GLU A 13 -10.97 29.11 -46.60
N TYR A 14 -11.31 28.25 -47.56
CA TYR A 14 -10.38 27.52 -48.40
C TYR A 14 -10.15 28.30 -49.71
N PRO A 15 -8.93 28.37 -50.24
CA PRO A 15 -8.68 29.04 -51.51
C PRO A 15 -9.14 28.18 -52.70
N GLU A 16 -9.79 28.85 -53.62
CA GLU A 16 -10.23 28.40 -54.94
C GLU A 16 -9.03 28.07 -55.85
N VAL A 17 -9.13 26.95 -56.55
CA VAL A 17 -8.17 26.56 -57.60
C VAL A 17 -8.76 26.96 -58.93
N ASP A 18 -8.05 27.88 -59.61
CA ASP A 18 -8.35 28.36 -60.97
C ASP A 18 -8.20 27.23 -62.01
N GLU A 19 -9.28 27.10 -62.79
CA GLU A 19 -9.39 26.32 -64.00
C GLU A 19 -8.84 27.12 -65.17
N GLN A 20 -7.76 26.70 -65.77
CA GLN A 20 -7.35 27.19 -67.09
C GLN A 20 -7.46 26.14 -68.18
N VAL A 21 -8.40 26.36 -69.00
CA VAL A 21 -8.64 25.74 -70.32
C VAL A 21 -7.61 26.26 -71.31
N ALA A 22 -6.98 25.36 -72.04
CA ALA A 22 -6.32 25.66 -73.31
C ALA A 22 -6.35 24.47 -74.27
N THR A 23 -7.24 24.61 -75.21
CA THR A 23 -7.32 24.35 -76.66
C THR A 23 -6.29 23.45 -77.34
N ARG A 24 -6.89 22.51 -78.13
CA ARG A 24 -6.31 21.74 -79.24
C ARG A 24 -5.82 22.63 -80.36
N PRO A 25 -4.97 22.07 -81.26
CA PRO A 25 -5.48 21.63 -82.58
C PRO A 25 -4.91 20.32 -83.12
N ASP A 26 -5.67 19.89 -84.07
CA ASP A 26 -5.79 18.81 -85.03
C ASP A 26 -4.57 18.28 -85.78
N ALA A 27 -4.80 17.07 -86.27
CA ALA A 27 -4.51 16.42 -87.53
C ALA A 27 -3.31 15.44 -87.62
N ALA A 28 -3.58 14.18 -87.87
CA ALA A 28 -3.57 13.54 -89.16
C ALA A 28 -3.78 12.03 -89.05
N VAL A 29 -4.59 11.55 -89.91
CA VAL A 29 -4.93 10.20 -90.25
C VAL A 29 -3.75 9.44 -90.83
N ASP A 30 -3.56 8.17 -90.46
CA ASP A 30 -3.22 7.06 -91.39
C ASP A 30 -3.51 5.71 -90.71
N ASP A 31 -4.13 4.85 -91.50
CA ASP A 31 -4.62 3.50 -91.28
C ASP A 31 -3.66 2.48 -92.00
N PRO A 32 -3.88 1.15 -92.01
CA PRO A 32 -3.92 0.16 -90.91
C PRO A 32 -2.94 -1.02 -91.09
N ALA A 33 -3.02 -1.93 -90.14
CA ALA A 33 -2.76 -3.38 -90.18
C ALA A 33 -1.47 -3.91 -89.57
N PRO A 34 -1.38 -5.21 -89.24
CA PRO A 34 -2.40 -6.15 -88.71
C PRO A 34 -2.04 -6.83 -87.37
N ASP A 35 -3.04 -7.51 -86.88
CA ASP A 35 -3.07 -8.47 -85.79
C ASP A 35 -1.75 -9.09 -85.28
N ALA A 36 -1.41 -8.76 -84.03
CA ALA A 36 -0.62 -9.65 -83.21
C ALA A 36 -1.39 -9.93 -81.90
N GLU A 37 -1.83 -11.17 -81.74
CA GLU A 37 -2.38 -11.67 -80.49
C GLU A 37 -1.45 -11.40 -79.36
N VAL A 38 -1.81 -10.41 -78.51
CA VAL A 38 -1.15 -10.22 -77.23
C VAL A 38 -1.88 -11.08 -76.22
N LYS A 39 -1.26 -12.19 -75.83
CA LYS A 39 -1.62 -12.95 -74.66
C LYS A 39 -1.58 -11.96 -73.44
N PRO A 40 -2.60 -11.91 -72.58
CA PRO A 40 -2.58 -11.05 -71.44
C PRO A 40 -1.48 -11.53 -70.49
N GLY A 41 -0.31 -10.93 -70.55
CA GLY A 41 0.69 -11.06 -69.53
C GLY A 41 0.15 -10.37 -68.25
N LEU A 42 0.11 -11.10 -67.11
CA LEU A 42 -0.25 -10.53 -65.87
C LEU A 42 0.51 -9.22 -65.71
N GLY A 43 -0.21 -8.10 -65.67
CA GLY A 43 0.37 -6.77 -65.56
C GLY A 43 1.35 -6.70 -64.39
N GLY A 44 2.45 -5.93 -64.55
CA GLY A 44 3.50 -5.82 -63.52
C GLY A 44 2.96 -5.56 -62.14
N PHE A 45 1.81 -4.89 -62.03
CA PHE A 45 1.11 -4.65 -60.79
C PHE A 45 0.62 -5.94 -60.10
N ALA A 46 0.06 -6.88 -60.86
CA ALA A 46 -0.38 -8.18 -60.32
C ALA A 46 0.82 -9.01 -59.82
N ARG A 47 1.96 -8.97 -60.50
CA ARG A 47 3.20 -9.63 -60.04
C ARG A 47 3.73 -9.03 -58.75
N VAL A 48 3.70 -7.70 -58.62
CA VAL A 48 4.12 -7.00 -57.37
C VAL A 48 3.20 -7.36 -56.24
N VAL A 49 1.88 -7.38 -56.45
CA VAL A 49 0.91 -7.74 -55.38
C VAL A 49 1.07 -9.20 -54.95
N ILE A 50 1.28 -10.12 -55.89
CA ILE A 50 1.51 -11.54 -55.59
C ILE A 50 2.83 -11.71 -54.83
N PHE A 51 3.91 -11.02 -55.27
CA PHE A 51 5.21 -11.10 -54.61
C PHE A 51 5.14 -10.54 -53.17
N THR A 52 4.47 -9.39 -52.99
CA THR A 52 4.28 -8.77 -51.65
C THR A 52 3.43 -9.68 -50.75
N GLY A 53 2.38 -10.31 -51.30
CA GLY A 53 1.54 -11.25 -50.56
C GLY A 53 2.30 -12.51 -50.12
N VAL A 54 3.17 -13.07 -50.99
CA VAL A 54 4.03 -14.22 -50.64
C VAL A 54 5.05 -13.86 -49.56
N VAL A 55 5.72 -12.70 -49.69
CA VAL A 55 6.69 -12.23 -48.69
C VAL A 55 6.00 -12.01 -47.36
N PHE A 56 4.82 -11.40 -47.33
CA PHE A 56 4.04 -11.21 -46.12
C PHE A 56 3.63 -12.54 -45.46
N ALA A 57 3.16 -13.51 -46.29
CA ALA A 57 2.80 -14.84 -45.78
C ALA A 57 4.02 -15.59 -45.21
N LEU A 58 5.20 -15.45 -45.83
CA LEU A 58 6.44 -16.03 -45.30
C LEU A 58 6.87 -15.39 -43.95
N ILE A 59 6.73 -14.06 -43.81
CA ILE A 59 7.02 -13.36 -42.58
C ILE A 59 6.06 -13.82 -41.47
N VAL A 60 4.76 -13.89 -41.76
CA VAL A 60 3.75 -14.35 -40.78
C VAL A 60 3.99 -15.83 -40.42
N GLY A 61 4.27 -16.69 -41.40
CA GLY A 61 4.60 -18.09 -41.15
C GLY A 61 5.86 -18.26 -40.32
N MET A 62 6.89 -17.45 -40.59
CA MET A 62 8.13 -17.43 -39.79
C MET A 62 7.89 -16.95 -38.36
N CYS A 63 7.09 -15.89 -38.16
CA CYS A 63 6.71 -15.42 -36.84
C CYS A 63 5.90 -16.46 -36.06
N LEU A 64 4.94 -17.13 -36.68
CA LEU A 64 4.16 -18.22 -36.09
C LEU A 64 5.04 -19.43 -35.75
N GLY A 65 5.96 -19.79 -36.68
CA GLY A 65 6.91 -20.88 -36.44
C GLY A 65 7.87 -20.63 -35.30
N LEU A 66 8.42 -19.40 -35.20
CA LEU A 66 9.30 -18.99 -34.09
C LEU A 66 8.57 -18.95 -32.75
N ARG A 67 7.26 -18.68 -32.77
CA ARG A 67 6.44 -18.72 -31.55
C ARG A 67 6.18 -20.16 -31.08
N ALA A 68 6.03 -21.10 -32.03
CA ALA A 68 5.81 -22.51 -31.71
C ALA A 68 7.03 -23.20 -31.07
N ILE A 69 8.24 -22.71 -31.33
CA ILE A 69 9.49 -23.21 -30.73
C ILE A 69 9.98 -22.37 -29.54
N ASN A 70 9.13 -21.49 -28.98
CA ASN A 70 9.43 -20.62 -27.82
C ASN A 70 10.70 -19.75 -27.93
N VAL A 71 11.16 -19.45 -29.15
CA VAL A 71 12.31 -18.56 -29.36
C VAL A 71 11.93 -17.08 -29.33
N LEU A 72 10.64 -16.76 -29.54
CA LEU A 72 10.18 -15.37 -29.38
C LEU A 72 9.97 -15.08 -27.89
N PRO A 73 10.60 -14.03 -27.36
CA PRO A 73 10.29 -13.56 -26.01
C PRO A 73 8.79 -13.24 -25.94
N SER A 74 8.13 -13.71 -24.87
CA SER A 74 6.77 -13.31 -24.57
C SER A 74 6.75 -11.78 -24.47
N PHE A 75 5.95 -11.12 -25.29
CA PHE A 75 5.65 -9.71 -25.10
C PHE A 75 4.73 -9.60 -23.89
N ASP A 76 5.34 -9.60 -22.70
CA ASP A 76 4.65 -9.22 -21.49
C ASP A 76 4.17 -7.78 -21.68
N ASN A 77 2.93 -7.53 -21.30
CA ASN A 77 2.33 -6.21 -21.41
C ASN A 77 3.27 -5.18 -20.78
N PRO A 78 3.85 -4.21 -21.53
CA PRO A 78 4.78 -3.23 -20.99
C PRO A 78 4.14 -2.31 -19.95
N PHE A 79 2.81 -2.35 -19.83
CA PHE A 79 2.02 -1.59 -18.85
C PHE A 79 1.52 -2.47 -17.67
N SER A 80 1.96 -3.73 -17.58
CA SER A 80 1.66 -4.53 -16.39
C SER A 80 2.55 -4.09 -15.24
N ASP A 81 1.92 -3.72 -14.12
CA ASP A 81 2.62 -3.42 -12.88
C ASP A 81 3.31 -4.68 -12.35
N LYS A 82 4.61 -4.74 -12.52
CA LYS A 82 5.43 -5.80 -11.96
C LYS A 82 5.86 -5.43 -10.57
N THR A 83 5.09 -5.84 -9.57
CA THR A 83 5.47 -5.70 -8.17
C THR A 83 6.60 -6.69 -7.88
N THR A 84 7.80 -6.17 -7.70
CA THR A 84 8.94 -6.97 -7.27
C THR A 84 9.17 -6.68 -5.79
N ASP A 85 8.95 -7.68 -4.95
CA ASP A 85 9.35 -7.63 -3.55
C ASP A 85 10.89 -7.70 -3.47
N ARG A 86 11.51 -6.59 -3.06
CA ARG A 86 12.96 -6.46 -2.83
C ARG A 86 13.28 -6.45 -1.35
N SER A 87 12.36 -6.94 -0.51
CA SER A 87 12.59 -7.04 0.92
C SER A 87 13.82 -7.90 1.18
N GLN A 88 14.70 -7.39 2.01
CA GLN A 88 15.85 -8.17 2.45
C GLN A 88 15.40 -9.24 3.46
N PRO A 89 16.08 -10.40 3.55
CA PRO A 89 15.75 -11.39 4.55
C PRO A 89 15.85 -10.78 5.94
N VAL A 90 14.85 -11.09 6.77
CA VAL A 90 14.79 -10.63 8.16
C VAL A 90 16.02 -11.18 8.89
N LEU A 91 16.90 -10.28 9.33
CA LEU A 91 18.02 -10.61 10.18
C LEU A 91 17.50 -10.79 11.60
N LEU A 92 17.62 -12.00 12.12
CA LEU A 92 17.34 -12.29 13.51
C LEU A 92 18.40 -11.61 14.39
N GLN A 93 18.08 -10.42 14.94
CA GLN A 93 19.05 -9.63 15.70
C GLN A 93 19.29 -10.16 17.12
N SER A 94 18.30 -10.80 17.73
CA SER A 94 18.46 -11.44 19.05
C SER A 94 17.34 -12.44 19.32
N MET A 95 17.70 -13.60 19.86
CA MET A 95 16.77 -14.47 20.57
C MET A 95 16.86 -14.11 22.06
N ARG A 96 15.74 -13.84 22.68
CA ARG A 96 15.63 -13.70 24.14
C ARG A 96 14.84 -14.88 24.65
N ASP A 97 15.34 -15.51 25.73
CA ASP A 97 14.51 -16.42 26.51
C ASP A 97 13.40 -15.61 27.14
N LEU A 98 12.18 -15.89 26.72
CA LEU A 98 10.99 -15.17 27.17
C LEU A 98 10.36 -15.95 28.31
N SER A 99 10.61 -15.48 29.54
CA SER A 99 9.89 -15.94 30.74
C SER A 99 8.67 -15.07 31.03
N ARG A 100 8.12 -14.42 30.02
CA ARG A 100 6.97 -13.50 30.15
C ARG A 100 5.65 -14.25 30.20
N TYR A 101 4.83 -13.92 31.17
CA TYR A 101 3.42 -14.29 31.23
C TYR A 101 2.56 -13.06 30.94
N VAL A 102 1.91 -13.03 29.79
CA VAL A 102 0.91 -12.01 29.46
C VAL A 102 -0.35 -12.33 30.27
N ALA A 103 -0.59 -11.51 31.29
CA ALA A 103 -1.65 -11.74 32.25
C ALA A 103 -2.96 -11.01 31.90
N ALA A 104 -2.86 -9.92 31.17
CA ALA A 104 -4.00 -9.17 30.65
C ALA A 104 -3.62 -8.45 29.37
N ASP A 105 -4.59 -8.23 28.51
CA ASP A 105 -4.48 -7.36 27.34
C ASP A 105 -5.72 -6.48 27.21
N GLY A 106 -5.58 -5.38 26.48
CA GLY A 106 -6.67 -4.47 26.20
C GLY A 106 -6.55 -3.86 24.81
N THR A 107 -7.66 -3.80 24.10
CA THR A 107 -7.74 -3.09 22.83
C THR A 107 -8.31 -1.69 23.04
N PHE A 108 -7.63 -0.69 22.53
CA PHE A 108 -7.97 0.72 22.66
C PHE A 108 -8.14 1.35 21.29
N GLN A 109 -9.06 2.31 21.21
CA GLN A 109 -9.24 3.13 20.03
C GLN A 109 -9.06 4.59 20.43
N VAL A 110 -8.24 5.30 19.69
CA VAL A 110 -7.93 6.72 19.96
C VAL A 110 -8.15 7.56 18.71
N ILE A 111 -8.53 8.81 18.91
CA ILE A 111 -8.62 9.80 17.83
C ILE A 111 -7.42 10.72 17.98
N VAL A 112 -6.65 10.82 16.91
CA VAL A 112 -5.51 11.73 16.77
C VAL A 112 -5.91 12.86 15.84
N ASP A 113 -5.88 14.07 16.31
CA ASP A 113 -6.06 15.30 15.53
C ASP A 113 -4.72 16.02 15.49
N LEU A 114 -3.96 15.82 14.42
CA LEU A 114 -2.66 16.43 14.22
C LEU A 114 -2.78 17.61 13.27
N GLN A 115 -2.52 18.81 13.78
CA GLN A 115 -2.46 20.03 12.99
C GLN A 115 -1.01 20.55 12.95
N GLU A 116 -0.54 20.84 11.76
CA GLU A 116 0.79 21.38 11.49
C GLU A 116 0.65 22.74 10.80
N ASN A 117 1.07 23.80 11.48
CA ASN A 117 1.09 25.18 10.98
C ASN A 117 2.53 25.67 10.89
N LYS A 118 2.76 26.67 10.06
CA LYS A 118 4.06 27.38 10.04
C LYS A 118 3.88 28.76 10.64
N GLU A 119 4.77 29.12 11.55
CA GLU A 119 4.81 30.47 12.10
C GLU A 119 4.96 31.51 10.97
N ASN A 120 4.27 32.62 11.11
CA ASN A 120 4.27 33.75 10.17
C ASN A 120 3.67 33.49 8.77
N ILE A 121 2.98 32.39 8.54
CA ILE A 121 2.23 32.12 7.31
C ILE A 121 0.77 31.88 7.65
N PRO A 122 -0.19 32.54 6.98
CA PRO A 122 -1.60 32.30 7.22
C PRO A 122 -2.01 30.84 7.01
N ASP A 123 -2.83 30.28 7.91
CA ASP A 123 -3.23 28.88 7.96
C ASP A 123 -3.85 28.37 6.65
N PHE A 124 -4.64 29.21 5.95
CA PHE A 124 -5.27 28.83 4.68
C PHE A 124 -4.27 28.50 3.56
N LEU A 125 -3.00 28.95 3.70
CA LEU A 125 -1.95 28.69 2.72
C LEU A 125 -1.17 27.41 3.02
N VAL A 126 -0.87 27.12 4.30
CA VAL A 126 0.11 26.10 4.69
C VAL A 126 -0.42 25.16 5.78
N ASN A 127 -1.68 25.27 6.14
CA ASN A 127 -2.27 24.38 7.13
C ASN A 127 -2.28 22.93 6.62
N LYS A 128 -1.90 21.99 7.51
CA LYS A 128 -2.02 20.56 7.27
C LYS A 128 -2.62 19.94 8.52
N ARG A 129 -3.85 19.45 8.42
CA ARG A 129 -4.57 18.81 9.51
C ARG A 129 -4.94 17.39 9.12
N THR A 130 -4.62 16.44 9.97
CA THR A 130 -4.92 15.03 9.79
C THR A 130 -5.73 14.55 10.97
N LEU A 131 -6.92 14.06 10.71
CA LEU A 131 -7.75 13.35 11.68
C LEU A 131 -7.62 11.86 11.43
N PHE A 132 -7.07 11.14 12.41
CA PHE A 132 -6.76 9.71 12.32
C PHE A 132 -7.41 8.96 13.48
N VAL A 133 -8.03 7.82 13.16
CA VAL A 133 -8.50 6.87 14.15
C VAL A 133 -7.48 5.74 14.24
N GLY A 134 -6.82 5.62 15.38
CA GLY A 134 -5.87 4.55 15.68
C GLY A 134 -6.51 3.51 16.59
N SER A 135 -6.46 2.24 16.19
CA SER A 135 -6.81 1.10 17.02
C SER A 135 -5.54 0.32 17.36
N GLY A 136 -5.42 -0.16 18.59
CA GLY A 136 -4.25 -0.94 18.99
C GLY A 136 -4.45 -1.68 20.28
N THR A 137 -3.55 -2.63 20.54
CA THR A 137 -3.58 -3.50 21.72
C THR A 137 -2.37 -3.22 22.60
N VAL A 138 -2.60 -3.24 23.91
CA VAL A 138 -1.56 -3.15 24.93
C VAL A 138 -1.66 -4.38 25.80
N GLU A 139 -0.55 -5.03 26.04
CA GLU A 139 -0.40 -6.19 26.94
C GLU A 139 0.18 -5.74 28.29
N GLU A 140 -0.33 -6.34 29.35
CA GLU A 140 0.29 -6.30 30.67
C GLU A 140 0.84 -7.68 31.00
N TYR A 141 2.11 -7.76 31.31
CA TYR A 141 2.82 -9.00 31.55
C TYR A 141 3.62 -9.01 32.85
N VAL A 142 3.81 -10.19 33.41
CA VAL A 142 4.73 -10.45 34.53
C VAL A 142 5.95 -11.19 33.97
N ASP A 143 7.15 -10.68 34.26
CA ASP A 143 8.40 -11.30 33.84
C ASP A 143 8.93 -12.23 34.91
N PHE A 144 8.65 -13.52 34.78
CA PHE A 144 9.16 -14.54 35.70
C PHE A 144 10.67 -14.77 35.60
N GLY A 145 11.32 -14.32 34.51
CA GLY A 145 12.77 -14.41 34.37
C GLY A 145 13.51 -13.43 35.31
N SER A 146 12.80 -12.44 35.84
CA SER A 146 13.35 -11.45 36.79
C SER A 146 13.09 -11.81 38.27
N LEU A 147 12.61 -13.02 38.56
CA LEU A 147 12.42 -13.48 39.92
C LEU A 147 13.74 -13.50 40.69
N SER A 148 13.76 -12.92 41.90
CA SER A 148 14.92 -12.93 42.78
C SER A 148 15.12 -14.31 43.41
N GLU A 149 16.37 -14.61 43.82
CA GLU A 149 16.65 -15.77 44.65
C GLU A 149 15.88 -15.64 45.97
N GLY A 150 15.06 -16.65 46.32
CA GLY A 150 14.22 -16.62 47.51
C GLY A 150 12.82 -15.99 47.32
N ALA A 151 12.45 -15.60 46.08
CA ALA A 151 11.10 -15.15 45.76
C ALA A 151 10.02 -16.23 46.03
N LEU A 152 10.42 -17.48 46.08
CA LEU A 152 9.56 -18.62 46.39
C LEU A 152 9.94 -19.20 47.75
N LYS A 153 9.02 -19.06 48.73
CA LYS A 153 9.18 -19.67 50.06
C LYS A 153 8.17 -20.78 50.22
N VAL A 154 8.66 -21.98 50.39
CA VAL A 154 7.86 -23.22 50.50
C VAL A 154 7.93 -23.74 51.91
N ASN A 155 6.79 -23.93 52.58
CA ASN A 155 6.68 -24.67 53.83
C ASN A 155 5.91 -25.97 53.62
N ASN A 156 6.67 -27.07 53.55
CA ASN A 156 6.10 -28.38 53.32
C ASN A 156 5.30 -28.93 54.52
N ALA A 157 5.58 -28.46 55.75
CA ALA A 157 4.86 -28.91 56.92
C ALA A 157 3.41 -28.39 56.92
N ASP A 158 3.21 -27.13 56.55
CA ASP A 158 1.94 -26.48 56.50
C ASP A 158 1.29 -26.50 55.09
N LYS A 159 2.00 -27.13 54.10
CA LYS A 159 1.61 -27.09 52.70
C LYS A 159 1.30 -25.68 52.21
N SER A 160 2.12 -24.70 52.62
CA SER A 160 1.96 -23.30 52.21
C SER A 160 3.10 -22.84 51.32
N VAL A 161 2.76 -21.92 50.40
CA VAL A 161 3.71 -21.28 49.49
C VAL A 161 3.46 -19.77 49.49
N GLU A 162 4.54 -19.01 49.70
CA GLU A 162 4.55 -17.59 49.46
C GLU A 162 5.42 -17.25 48.26
N VAL A 163 4.87 -16.50 47.32
CA VAL A 163 5.53 -16.12 46.05
C VAL A 163 5.57 -14.60 45.99
N GLU A 164 6.78 -14.05 45.84
CA GLU A 164 7.00 -12.62 45.61
C GLU A 164 7.32 -12.40 44.14
N LEU A 165 6.41 -11.76 43.41
CA LEU A 165 6.50 -11.50 41.99
C LEU A 165 7.01 -10.08 41.70
N PRO A 166 7.67 -9.85 40.56
CA PRO A 166 7.85 -8.49 40.07
C PRO A 166 6.50 -7.86 39.74
N ALA A 167 6.41 -6.56 39.84
CA ALA A 167 5.22 -5.84 39.42
C ALA A 167 4.93 -6.10 37.92
N PRO A 168 3.65 -6.19 37.51
CA PRO A 168 3.31 -6.24 36.10
C PRO A 168 3.91 -5.06 35.34
N GLN A 169 4.24 -5.30 34.09
CA GLN A 169 4.83 -4.31 33.22
C GLN A 169 3.96 -4.14 31.97
N GLN A 170 3.76 -2.88 31.60
CA GLN A 170 3.04 -2.54 30.39
C GLN A 170 3.92 -2.73 29.16
N GLY A 171 3.43 -3.49 28.20
CA GLY A 171 4.04 -3.63 26.88
C GLY A 171 3.88 -2.38 26.01
N GLN A 172 4.58 -2.35 24.90
CA GLN A 172 4.39 -1.30 23.91
C GLN A 172 3.05 -1.46 23.20
N ALA A 173 2.38 -0.35 22.91
CA ALA A 173 1.15 -0.39 22.14
C ALA A 173 1.43 -0.91 20.71
N ALA A 174 0.78 -2.01 20.35
CA ALA A 174 0.80 -2.55 18.99
C ALA A 174 -0.37 -1.96 18.20
N LEU A 175 -0.06 -1.08 17.24
CA LEU A 175 -1.08 -0.46 16.39
C LEU A 175 -1.61 -1.48 15.37
N ASP A 176 -2.93 -1.62 15.30
CA ASP A 176 -3.63 -2.44 14.33
C ASP A 176 -3.90 -1.60 13.07
N MET A 177 -3.13 -1.85 12.03
CA MET A 177 -3.24 -1.08 10.78
C MET A 177 -4.50 -1.39 9.97
N GLU A 178 -5.12 -2.55 10.17
CA GLU A 178 -6.37 -2.93 9.47
C GLU A 178 -7.58 -2.19 10.05
N ARG A 179 -7.53 -1.91 11.36
CA ARG A 179 -8.59 -1.18 12.08
C ARG A 179 -8.29 0.30 12.28
N SER A 180 -7.14 0.77 11.77
CA SER A 180 -6.74 2.17 11.84
C SER A 180 -6.91 2.85 10.49
N TYR A 181 -7.47 4.06 10.48
CA TYR A 181 -7.74 4.76 9.22
C TYR A 181 -7.72 6.27 9.37
N VAL A 182 -7.43 6.95 8.27
CA VAL A 182 -7.53 8.41 8.18
C VAL A 182 -8.98 8.80 7.91
N VAL A 183 -9.56 9.64 8.76
CA VAL A 183 -10.93 10.15 8.61
C VAL A 183 -10.97 11.32 7.65
N SER A 184 -10.04 12.26 7.83
CA SER A 184 -9.94 13.44 6.98
C SER A 184 -8.50 13.95 6.96
N GLU A 185 -8.14 14.54 5.82
CA GLU A 185 -6.87 15.22 5.63
C GLU A 185 -7.14 16.56 4.94
N GLU A 186 -6.92 17.66 5.66
CA GLU A 186 -7.07 19.01 5.15
C GLU A 186 -5.70 19.60 4.86
N ARG A 187 -5.56 20.26 3.70
CA ARG A 187 -4.29 20.83 3.23
C ARG A 187 -4.51 22.23 2.71
N GLY A 188 -3.66 23.16 3.10
CA GLY A 188 -3.61 24.51 2.57
C GLY A 188 -3.28 24.56 1.07
N LEU A 189 -3.56 25.68 0.43
CA LEU A 189 -3.41 25.84 -1.03
C LEU A 189 -1.98 25.58 -1.52
N LEU A 190 -0.95 26.04 -0.80
CA LEU A 190 0.45 25.85 -1.19
C LEU A 190 0.88 24.39 -1.02
N ASN A 191 0.38 23.69 0.02
CA ASN A 191 0.66 22.28 0.21
C ASN A 191 0.05 21.41 -0.90
N ARG A 192 -1.14 21.77 -1.41
CA ARG A 192 -1.77 21.06 -2.55
C ARG A 192 -0.93 21.15 -3.83
N ILE A 193 -0.25 22.27 -4.05
CA ILE A 193 0.62 22.47 -5.21
C ILE A 193 1.96 21.73 -5.01
N GLY A 194 2.53 21.79 -3.80
CA GLY A 194 3.80 21.13 -3.47
C GLY A 194 3.70 19.60 -3.41
N ASP A 195 2.60 19.08 -2.91
CA ASP A 195 2.35 17.63 -2.75
C ASP A 195 2.13 16.88 -4.08
N ALA A 196 1.88 17.60 -5.19
CA ALA A 196 1.92 17.00 -6.51
C ALA A 196 3.30 16.37 -6.82
N PHE A 197 4.35 16.77 -6.07
CA PHE A 197 5.73 16.32 -6.24
C PHE A 197 6.32 15.57 -5.04
N SER A 198 5.67 15.60 -3.87
CA SER A 198 6.23 14.90 -2.68
C SER A 198 5.13 14.50 -1.67
N LYS A 199 4.97 13.19 -1.45
CA LYS A 199 4.30 12.67 -0.25
C LYS A 199 5.30 12.78 0.91
N ASP A 200 4.95 13.49 1.99
CA ASP A 200 5.80 13.54 3.19
C ASP A 200 5.62 12.26 4.03
N PRO A 201 6.55 11.29 3.97
CA PRO A 201 6.44 10.06 4.74
C PRO A 201 6.55 10.28 6.24
N ASN A 202 7.14 11.41 6.66
CA ASN A 202 7.35 11.72 8.08
C ASN A 202 6.04 12.05 8.81
N GLN A 203 5.05 12.61 8.12
CA GLN A 203 3.76 12.92 8.73
C GLN A 203 3.02 11.66 9.16
N GLN A 204 2.95 10.66 8.29
CA GLN A 204 2.29 9.40 8.60
C GLN A 204 2.95 8.75 9.83
N GLN A 205 4.27 8.77 9.89
CA GLN A 205 5.02 8.25 11.04
C GLN A 205 4.67 9.01 12.32
N ARG A 206 4.59 10.35 12.29
CA ARG A 206 4.20 11.17 13.46
C ARG A 206 2.79 10.83 13.96
N VAL A 207 1.84 10.67 13.06
CA VAL A 207 0.46 10.30 13.41
C VAL A 207 0.44 8.93 14.11
N TYR A 208 1.18 7.95 13.59
CA TYR A 208 1.25 6.61 14.20
C TYR A 208 1.93 6.63 15.58
N GLN A 209 3.03 7.35 15.71
CA GLN A 209 3.72 7.52 17.00
C GLN A 209 2.80 8.17 18.04
N LEU A 210 2.06 9.22 17.66
CA LEU A 210 1.10 9.88 18.55
C LEU A 210 -0.05 8.95 18.92
N ALA A 211 -0.56 8.14 17.97
CA ALA A 211 -1.59 7.14 18.24
C ALA A 211 -1.08 6.10 19.25
N GLN A 212 0.11 5.55 19.05
CA GLN A 212 0.73 4.60 19.99
C GLN A 212 0.91 5.21 21.38
N GLN A 213 1.38 6.45 21.45
CA GLN A 213 1.51 7.16 22.73
C GLN A 213 0.16 7.31 23.44
N ARG A 214 -0.87 7.75 22.72
CA ARG A 214 -2.22 7.91 23.27
C ARG A 214 -2.84 6.59 23.72
N ILE A 215 -2.63 5.52 22.97
CA ILE A 215 -3.06 4.16 23.34
C ILE A 215 -2.33 3.72 24.61
N THR A 216 -1.02 3.92 24.70
CA THR A 216 -0.23 3.62 25.90
C THR A 216 -0.72 4.39 27.13
N GLU A 217 -1.02 5.67 26.97
CA GLU A 217 -1.58 6.50 28.05
C GLU A 217 -2.97 6.03 28.49
N ALA A 218 -3.84 5.69 27.52
CA ALA A 218 -5.17 5.17 27.82
C ALA A 218 -5.11 3.83 28.56
N ALA A 219 -4.16 2.96 28.21
CA ALA A 219 -3.95 1.69 28.87
C ALA A 219 -3.57 1.85 30.35
N LYS A 220 -2.71 2.81 30.69
CA LYS A 220 -2.31 3.11 32.10
C LYS A 220 -3.51 3.41 33.00
N GLY A 221 -4.53 4.10 32.45
CA GLY A 221 -5.74 4.47 33.20
C GLY A 221 -6.85 3.40 33.17
N SER A 222 -6.66 2.28 32.48
CA SER A 222 -7.73 1.32 32.20
C SER A 222 -7.93 0.25 33.27
N GLY A 223 -7.00 0.14 34.23
CA GLY A 223 -7.00 -0.92 35.24
C GLY A 223 -6.45 -2.26 34.74
N LEU A 224 -5.75 -2.29 33.61
CA LEU A 224 -5.09 -3.51 33.10
C LEU A 224 -4.06 -4.06 34.09
N ASP A 225 -3.28 -3.20 34.77
CA ASP A 225 -2.32 -3.59 35.81
C ASP A 225 -3.00 -4.42 36.91
N GLN A 226 -4.12 -3.93 37.44
CA GLN A 226 -4.86 -4.66 38.47
C GLN A 226 -5.39 -6.00 37.98
N ARG A 227 -5.91 -6.05 36.74
CA ARG A 227 -6.36 -7.30 36.11
C ARG A 227 -5.20 -8.28 35.92
N ALA A 228 -4.04 -7.79 35.53
CA ALA A 228 -2.84 -8.61 35.37
C ALA A 228 -2.44 -9.23 36.72
N ARG A 229 -2.45 -8.47 37.81
CA ARG A 229 -2.21 -8.97 39.16
C ARG A 229 -3.19 -10.06 39.52
N ASP A 230 -4.49 -9.77 39.41
CA ASP A 230 -5.56 -10.72 39.79
C ASP A 230 -5.47 -12.03 38.96
N ASN A 231 -5.21 -11.92 37.67
CA ASN A 231 -5.10 -13.08 36.78
C ASN A 231 -3.87 -13.92 37.08
N THR A 232 -2.72 -13.27 37.36
CA THR A 232 -1.48 -13.97 37.72
C THR A 232 -1.64 -14.68 39.06
N GLU A 233 -2.26 -14.04 40.05
CA GLU A 233 -2.56 -14.64 41.35
C GLU A 233 -3.46 -15.88 41.20
N LYS A 234 -4.55 -15.76 40.44
CA LYS A 234 -5.46 -16.88 40.16
C LYS A 234 -4.74 -18.02 39.46
N MET A 235 -3.94 -17.74 38.46
CA MET A 235 -3.19 -18.72 37.71
C MET A 235 -2.20 -19.47 38.61
N LEU A 236 -1.38 -18.76 39.39
CA LEU A 236 -0.41 -19.35 40.30
C LEU A 236 -1.08 -20.11 41.44
N SER A 237 -2.14 -19.56 42.03
CA SER A 237 -2.90 -20.24 43.09
C SER A 237 -3.50 -21.55 42.57
N GLY A 238 -4.08 -21.54 41.36
CA GLY A 238 -4.60 -22.75 40.72
C GLY A 238 -3.50 -23.79 40.46
N LEU A 239 -2.36 -23.36 39.93
CA LEU A 239 -1.23 -24.24 39.66
C LEU A 239 -0.66 -24.85 40.96
N LEU A 240 -0.37 -24.03 41.97
CA LEU A 240 0.20 -24.49 43.24
C LEU A 240 -0.79 -25.35 44.04
N THR A 241 -2.09 -25.07 43.96
CA THR A 241 -3.11 -25.93 44.56
C THR A 241 -3.14 -27.31 43.89
N SER A 242 -2.99 -27.36 42.57
CA SER A 242 -2.92 -28.63 41.84
C SER A 242 -1.69 -29.47 42.20
N LEU A 243 -0.62 -28.82 42.66
CA LEU A 243 0.59 -29.45 43.19
C LEU A 243 0.48 -29.89 44.67
N GLY A 244 -0.68 -29.65 45.31
CA GLY A 244 -0.97 -30.13 46.66
C GLY A 244 -0.74 -29.11 47.78
N TYR A 245 -0.47 -27.84 47.45
CA TYR A 245 -0.40 -26.76 48.44
C TYR A 245 -1.81 -26.29 48.76
N THR A 246 -2.09 -26.07 50.04
CA THR A 246 -3.38 -25.64 50.54
C THR A 246 -3.49 -24.14 50.84
N SER A 247 -2.34 -23.46 51.03
CA SER A 247 -2.26 -22.04 51.26
C SER A 247 -1.26 -21.42 50.29
N VAL A 248 -1.74 -20.57 49.41
CA VAL A 248 -0.90 -19.86 48.42
C VAL A 248 -1.07 -18.35 48.67
N LYS A 249 0.05 -17.68 48.88
CA LYS A 249 0.08 -16.23 49.05
C LYS A 249 0.97 -15.63 47.96
N VAL A 250 0.40 -14.78 47.13
CA VAL A 250 1.11 -14.04 46.08
C VAL A 250 1.26 -12.59 46.51
N THR A 251 2.45 -12.07 46.44
CA THR A 251 2.77 -10.66 46.72
C THR A 251 3.53 -10.08 45.56
N TYR A 252 3.48 -8.78 45.39
CA TYR A 252 4.21 -8.09 44.33
C TYR A 252 5.24 -7.15 44.96
N ALA A 253 6.45 -7.16 44.40
CA ALA A 253 7.47 -6.20 44.75
C ALA A 253 6.98 -4.77 44.48
N SER A 254 7.31 -3.86 45.35
CA SER A 254 7.05 -2.44 45.09
C SER A 254 7.88 -1.98 43.90
N PRO A 255 7.31 -1.14 43.00
CA PRO A 255 8.00 -0.63 41.84
C PRO A 255 9.20 0.25 42.17
#